data_724d93a512fb533662ba6dfd4249839e
#
_entry.id   724d93a512fb533662ba6dfd4249839e
#
_cell.length_a   1.000
_cell.length_b   1.000
_cell.length_c   1.000
_cell.angle_alpha   90.00
_cell.angle_beta   90.00
_cell.angle_gamma   90.00
#
_symmetry.space_group_name_H-M   'P 1'
#
loop_
_entity.id
_entity.type
_entity.pdbx_description
1 polymer ?
#
loop_
_entity_poly.entity_id
_entity_poly.type
_entity_poly.pdbx_seq_one_letter_code
_entity_poly.pdbx_strand_id
1 'polypeptide(L)'
;MERDLISVESRDLNEAELGYRTEPFVKMQPAFKDYLWGGTKLKEHYGKHCDYDSIAESWELSAHEAGQSIVASGRYKGRLFADNLSKIGRENCGWKCQSIERFPILVKLIDAKENLSVQVHPDDDYALSRENEYGKNEMWYVLEHEEGAGIKCGF
;
A
#
# COMPACT_ATOMS: atom_id res chain seq x y z
N MET A 1 15.51 19.34 42.28
CA MET A 1 15.30 19.79 40.87
C MET A 1 14.13 18.99 40.35
N GLU A 2 12.92 19.46 40.67
CA GLU A 2 11.66 18.86 40.24
C GLU A 2 11.45 19.18 38.75
N ARG A 3 11.17 18.14 38.00
CA ARG A 3 10.78 18.31 36.59
C ARG A 3 9.28 18.59 36.57
N ASP A 4 8.91 19.78 36.21
CA ASP A 4 7.51 20.14 35.93
C ASP A 4 6.96 19.25 34.82
N LEU A 5 6.07 18.35 35.20
CA LEU A 5 5.21 17.62 34.27
C LEU A 5 4.21 18.64 33.73
N ILE A 6 4.35 19.01 32.47
CA ILE A 6 3.34 19.80 31.77
C ILE A 6 2.07 18.95 31.71
N SER A 7 1.08 19.30 32.52
CA SER A 7 -0.27 18.74 32.43
C SER A 7 -0.89 19.28 31.14
N VAL A 8 -1.03 18.41 30.14
CA VAL A 8 -1.84 18.72 28.98
C VAL A 8 -3.30 18.66 29.44
N GLU A 9 -3.94 19.83 29.56
CA GLU A 9 -5.37 19.91 29.79
C GLU A 9 -6.09 19.12 28.69
N SER A 10 -6.89 18.14 29.10
CA SER A 10 -7.80 17.41 28.22
C SER A 10 -8.88 18.39 27.74
N ARG A 11 -8.73 18.93 26.54
CA ARG A 11 -9.85 19.57 25.86
C ARG A 11 -10.87 18.48 25.55
N ASP A 12 -12.13 18.73 25.87
CA ASP A 12 -13.26 17.92 25.39
C ASP A 12 -13.32 18.05 23.85
N LEU A 13 -12.57 17.19 23.16
CA LEU A 13 -12.60 17.09 21.71
C LEU A 13 -13.91 16.39 21.32
N ASN A 14 -14.60 16.91 20.32
CA ASN A 14 -15.79 16.26 19.81
C ASN A 14 -15.44 14.87 19.22
N GLU A 15 -16.41 13.96 19.13
CA GLU A 15 -16.16 12.57 18.69
C GLU A 15 -15.47 12.46 17.33
N ALA A 16 -15.64 13.46 16.45
CA ALA A 16 -14.97 13.50 15.15
C ALA A 16 -13.47 13.84 15.30
N GLU A 17 -13.11 14.71 16.24
CA GLU A 17 -11.70 15.07 16.52
C GLU A 17 -10.97 13.98 17.30
N LEU A 18 -11.65 13.28 18.23
CA LEU A 18 -11.08 12.11 18.93
C LEU A 18 -10.79 10.94 17.97
N GLY A 19 -11.62 10.73 16.95
CA GLY A 19 -11.53 9.60 16.05
C GLY A 19 -10.25 9.53 15.21
N TYR A 20 -9.62 10.66 14.92
CA TYR A 20 -8.39 10.72 14.11
C TYR A 20 -7.10 10.67 14.92
N ARG A 21 -7.17 11.02 16.21
CA ARG A 21 -5.97 11.07 17.06
C ARG A 21 -5.68 9.79 17.82
N THR A 22 -6.63 8.84 17.88
CA THR A 22 -6.54 7.66 18.74
C THR A 22 -6.11 6.38 18.02
N GLU A 23 -6.06 6.38 16.69
CA GLU A 23 -5.66 5.22 15.90
C GLU A 23 -4.45 5.53 15.01
N PRO A 24 -3.24 5.68 15.59
CA PRO A 24 -2.04 6.03 14.82
C PRO A 24 -1.61 4.92 13.86
N PHE A 25 -2.12 3.69 14.02
CA PHE A 25 -1.80 2.54 13.20
C PHE A 25 -3.06 1.80 12.79
N VAL A 26 -3.18 1.52 11.51
CA VAL A 26 -4.28 0.76 10.92
C VAL A 26 -3.70 -0.45 10.21
N LYS A 27 -4.21 -1.65 10.55
CA LYS A 27 -3.89 -2.87 9.80
C LYS A 27 -4.63 -2.87 8.47
N MET A 28 -3.96 -3.37 7.44
CA MET A 28 -4.54 -3.52 6.11
C MET A 28 -4.71 -4.99 5.77
N GLN A 29 -5.78 -5.30 5.07
CA GLN A 29 -5.98 -6.56 4.37
C GLN A 29 -5.59 -6.32 2.91
N PRO A 30 -4.63 -7.07 2.36
CA PRO A 30 -4.17 -6.85 1.00
C PRO A 30 -5.19 -7.26 -0.05
N ALA A 31 -5.07 -6.69 -1.24
CA ALA A 31 -5.67 -7.24 -2.45
C ALA A 31 -4.71 -8.23 -3.10
N PHE A 32 -5.23 -9.35 -3.61
CA PHE A 32 -4.42 -10.41 -4.22
C PHE A 32 -4.60 -10.45 -5.73
N LYS A 33 -3.54 -10.92 -6.42
CA LYS A 33 -3.51 -11.18 -7.86
C LYS A 33 -2.98 -12.58 -8.12
N ASP A 34 -3.63 -13.30 -9.00
CA ASP A 34 -3.37 -14.70 -9.37
C ASP A 34 -2.81 -14.85 -10.79
N TYR A 35 -1.92 -13.94 -11.17
CA TYR A 35 -1.29 -14.02 -12.49
C TYR A 35 -0.60 -15.37 -12.71
N LEU A 36 -0.56 -15.82 -13.97
CA LEU A 36 -0.04 -17.15 -14.36
C LEU A 36 1.40 -17.42 -13.93
N TRP A 37 2.20 -16.38 -13.76
CA TRP A 37 3.59 -16.48 -13.32
C TRP A 37 3.75 -16.59 -11.79
N GLY A 38 2.65 -16.52 -11.04
CA GLY A 38 2.65 -16.53 -9.58
C GLY A 38 2.95 -17.91 -8.99
N GLY A 39 3.56 -17.90 -7.81
CA GLY A 39 3.86 -19.08 -7.01
C GLY A 39 2.96 -19.26 -5.79
N THR A 40 3.40 -20.12 -4.88
CA THR A 40 2.70 -20.44 -3.64
C THR A 40 3.43 -19.94 -2.38
N LYS A 41 4.62 -19.35 -2.53
CA LYS A 41 5.44 -18.89 -1.39
C LYS A 41 4.75 -17.83 -0.54
N LEU A 42 3.96 -16.93 -1.14
CA LEU A 42 3.19 -15.97 -0.37
C LEU A 42 2.19 -16.63 0.58
N LYS A 43 1.64 -17.79 0.23
CA LYS A 43 0.78 -18.59 1.11
C LYS A 43 1.61 -19.37 2.14
N GLU A 44 2.63 -20.07 1.69
CA GLU A 44 3.41 -21.05 2.47
C GLU A 44 4.35 -20.37 3.46
N HIS A 45 5.07 -19.31 3.04
CA HIS A 45 6.11 -18.68 3.86
C HIS A 45 5.65 -17.36 4.49
N TYR A 46 4.72 -16.63 3.86
CA TYR A 46 4.32 -15.28 4.29
C TYR A 46 2.90 -15.22 4.87
N GLY A 47 2.24 -16.36 5.06
CA GLY A 47 0.94 -16.45 5.73
C GLY A 47 -0.18 -15.69 5.01
N LYS A 48 -0.12 -15.56 3.69
CA LYS A 48 -1.18 -14.93 2.90
C LYS A 48 -2.26 -15.95 2.58
N HIS A 49 -3.52 -15.60 2.80
CA HIS A 49 -4.65 -16.51 2.62
C HIS A 49 -5.72 -15.87 1.73
N CYS A 50 -6.10 -16.59 0.69
CA CYS A 50 -7.22 -16.30 -0.20
C CYS A 50 -7.63 -17.59 -0.93
N ASP A 51 -8.71 -17.50 -1.72
CA ASP A 51 -9.28 -18.65 -2.44
C ASP A 51 -8.51 -19.01 -3.73
N TYR A 52 -7.50 -18.21 -4.13
CA TYR A 52 -6.66 -18.52 -5.29
C TYR A 52 -5.72 -19.69 -4.98
N ASP A 53 -5.42 -20.52 -5.97
CA ASP A 53 -4.44 -21.61 -5.86
C ASP A 53 -3.02 -21.07 -5.65
N SER A 54 -2.66 -20.01 -6.39
CA SER A 54 -1.40 -19.28 -6.28
C SER A 54 -1.66 -17.80 -6.03
N ILE A 55 -0.65 -17.10 -5.47
CA ILE A 55 -0.69 -15.64 -5.28
C ILE A 55 0.54 -15.05 -5.95
N ALA A 56 0.36 -14.43 -7.11
CA ALA A 56 1.43 -13.74 -7.81
C ALA A 56 1.84 -12.45 -7.11
N GLU A 57 0.85 -11.65 -6.70
CA GLU A 57 1.08 -10.39 -5.99
C GLU A 57 0.10 -10.25 -4.81
N SER A 58 0.62 -9.73 -3.70
CA SER A 58 -0.15 -9.27 -2.54
C SER A 58 0.06 -7.77 -2.39
N TRP A 59 -0.97 -6.99 -2.69
CA TRP A 59 -0.94 -5.53 -2.61
C TRP A 59 -1.23 -5.07 -1.19
N GLU A 60 -0.18 -4.97 -0.41
CA GLU A 60 -0.22 -4.72 1.04
C GLU A 60 -0.81 -3.35 1.38
N LEU A 61 -0.46 -2.34 0.59
CA LEU A 61 -0.99 -0.98 0.68
C LEU A 61 -1.30 -0.48 -0.71
N SER A 62 -2.57 -0.28 -1.00
CA SER A 62 -3.02 0.15 -2.32
C SER A 62 -4.35 0.91 -2.24
N ALA A 63 -4.37 2.09 -2.85
CA ALA A 63 -5.58 2.83 -3.17
C ALA A 63 -5.92 2.76 -4.67
N HIS A 64 -5.20 1.92 -5.44
CA HIS A 64 -5.36 1.79 -6.88
C HIS A 64 -6.64 1.05 -7.25
N GLU A 65 -7.38 1.53 -8.25
CA GLU A 65 -8.68 0.99 -8.65
C GLU A 65 -8.64 -0.50 -9.02
N ALA A 66 -7.55 -0.95 -9.64
CA ALA A 66 -7.36 -2.36 -9.99
C ALA A 66 -7.22 -3.30 -8.79
N GLY A 67 -7.00 -2.80 -7.57
CA GLY A 67 -6.88 -3.63 -6.38
C GLY A 67 -6.62 -2.78 -5.14
N GLN A 68 -7.68 -2.42 -4.45
CA GLN A 68 -7.57 -1.66 -3.21
C GLN A 68 -7.41 -2.58 -2.01
N SER A 69 -6.54 -2.16 -1.08
CA SER A 69 -6.48 -2.78 0.25
C SER A 69 -7.71 -2.41 1.07
N ILE A 70 -8.07 -3.26 2.02
CA ILE A 70 -9.20 -3.05 2.92
C ILE A 70 -8.65 -2.75 4.32
N VAL A 71 -9.24 -1.78 5.00
CA VAL A 71 -8.93 -1.49 6.40
C VAL A 71 -9.34 -2.67 7.27
N ALA A 72 -8.38 -3.31 7.96
CA ALA A 72 -8.58 -4.53 8.74
C ALA A 72 -8.74 -4.28 10.24
N SER A 73 -8.46 -3.06 10.74
CA SER A 73 -8.59 -2.73 12.16
C SER A 73 -9.16 -1.33 12.36
N GLY A 74 -9.57 -1.04 13.58
CA GLY A 74 -10.02 0.28 13.99
C GLY A 74 -11.41 0.66 13.51
N ARG A 75 -11.71 1.95 13.64
CA ARG A 75 -13.05 2.53 13.39
C ARG A 75 -13.56 2.31 11.98
N TYR A 76 -12.66 2.26 11.02
CA TYR A 76 -12.99 2.13 9.59
C TYR A 76 -12.82 0.71 9.03
N LYS A 77 -12.72 -0.29 9.92
CA LYS A 77 -12.61 -1.70 9.53
C LYS A 77 -13.67 -2.10 8.49
N GLY A 78 -13.23 -2.77 7.44
CA GLY A 78 -14.07 -3.24 6.33
C GLY A 78 -14.23 -2.24 5.19
N ARG A 79 -13.71 -1.00 5.30
CA ARG A 79 -13.75 -0.01 4.22
C ARG A 79 -12.56 -0.16 3.28
N LEU A 80 -12.75 0.23 2.04
CA LEU A 80 -11.65 0.38 1.08
C LEU A 80 -10.67 1.46 1.56
N PHE A 81 -9.39 1.29 1.27
CA PHE A 81 -8.37 2.22 1.72
C PHE A 81 -8.55 3.63 1.13
N ALA A 82 -8.94 3.73 -0.16
CA ALA A 82 -9.21 5.04 -0.77
C ALA A 82 -10.35 5.80 -0.06
N ASP A 83 -11.42 5.10 0.35
CA ASP A 83 -12.51 5.69 1.11
C ASP A 83 -12.04 6.17 2.49
N ASN A 84 -11.15 5.41 3.11
CA ASN A 84 -10.54 5.79 4.38
C ASN A 84 -9.69 7.04 4.24
N LEU A 85 -8.86 7.14 3.19
CA LEU A 85 -8.05 8.33 2.90
C LEU A 85 -8.90 9.59 2.76
N SER A 86 -10.05 9.49 2.11
CA SER A 86 -10.97 10.62 1.97
C SER A 86 -11.54 11.11 3.31
N LYS A 87 -11.60 10.23 4.32
CA LYS A 87 -12.10 10.56 5.67
C LYS A 87 -11.02 11.12 6.59
N ILE A 88 -9.81 10.59 6.51
CA ILE A 88 -8.70 11.07 7.34
C ILE A 88 -8.10 12.40 6.85
N GLY A 89 -8.37 12.77 5.61
CA GLY A 89 -7.83 13.97 4.98
C GLY A 89 -6.39 13.82 4.47
N ARG A 90 -6.06 14.53 3.41
CA ARG A 90 -4.73 14.47 2.77
C ARG A 90 -3.61 14.99 3.66
N GLU A 91 -3.92 15.94 4.51
CA GLU A 91 -2.99 16.53 5.48
C GLU A 91 -2.41 15.48 6.44
N ASN A 92 -3.12 14.37 6.67
CA ASN A 92 -2.68 13.27 7.51
C ASN A 92 -1.86 12.21 6.77
N CYS A 93 -1.77 12.30 5.44
CA CYS A 93 -0.95 11.43 4.61
C CYS A 93 0.51 11.91 4.46
N GLY A 94 0.88 12.99 5.15
CA GLY A 94 2.18 13.64 5.05
C GLY A 94 2.20 14.83 4.09
N TRP A 95 3.10 15.77 4.34
CA TRP A 95 3.15 17.04 3.64
C TRP A 95 3.36 16.93 2.13
N LYS A 96 4.09 15.90 1.67
CA LYS A 96 4.31 15.64 0.24
C LYS A 96 3.05 15.14 -0.49
N CYS A 97 2.10 14.57 0.23
CA CYS A 97 0.87 14.05 -0.37
C CYS A 97 -0.22 15.11 -0.55
N GLN A 98 -0.05 16.31 0.00
CA GLN A 98 -1.07 17.36 -0.04
C GLN A 98 -1.35 17.87 -1.46
N SER A 99 -0.32 17.91 -2.32
CA SER A 99 -0.43 18.36 -3.71
C SER A 99 -0.74 17.24 -4.72
N ILE A 100 -0.79 15.99 -4.28
CA ILE A 100 -0.99 14.83 -5.16
C ILE A 100 -2.47 14.43 -5.12
N GLU A 101 -3.11 14.30 -6.26
CA GLU A 101 -4.53 13.99 -6.35
C GLU A 101 -4.85 12.56 -5.89
N ARG A 102 -4.05 11.58 -6.32
CA ARG A 102 -4.17 10.18 -5.95
C ARG A 102 -3.13 9.80 -4.90
N PHE A 103 -3.42 8.79 -4.08
CA PHE A 103 -2.44 8.28 -3.12
C PHE A 103 -1.24 7.65 -3.86
N PRO A 104 0.00 8.14 -3.62
CA PRO A 104 1.10 7.89 -4.55
C PRO A 104 1.89 6.60 -4.26
N ILE A 105 1.50 5.81 -3.27
CA ILE A 105 2.29 4.64 -2.84
C ILE A 105 1.48 3.36 -3.05
N LEU A 106 2.14 2.37 -3.65
CA LEU A 106 1.67 1.01 -3.76
C LEU A 106 2.78 0.09 -3.23
N VAL A 107 2.47 -0.69 -2.18
CA VAL A 107 3.39 -1.67 -1.61
C VAL A 107 2.92 -3.06 -1.97
N LYS A 108 3.79 -3.86 -2.60
CA LYS A 108 3.51 -5.23 -3.00
C LYS A 108 4.50 -6.22 -2.41
N LEU A 109 4.02 -7.42 -2.13
CA LEU A 109 4.85 -8.62 -2.11
C LEU A 109 4.61 -9.38 -3.41
N ILE A 110 5.66 -9.84 -4.06
CA ILE A 110 5.61 -10.51 -5.36
C ILE A 110 6.25 -11.88 -5.22
N ASP A 111 5.57 -12.92 -5.68
CA ASP A 111 6.10 -14.28 -5.78
C ASP A 111 6.17 -14.68 -7.26
N ALA A 112 7.33 -14.49 -7.85
CA ALA A 112 7.61 -14.78 -9.25
C ALA A 112 8.15 -16.22 -9.41
N LYS A 113 7.27 -17.18 -9.64
CA LYS A 113 7.66 -18.55 -10.01
C LYS A 113 8.14 -18.66 -11.45
N GLU A 114 7.51 -17.89 -12.34
CA GLU A 114 7.86 -17.81 -13.76
C GLU A 114 8.32 -16.38 -14.13
N ASN A 115 8.78 -16.20 -15.34
CA ASN A 115 9.21 -14.88 -15.79
C ASN A 115 8.03 -13.90 -15.86
N LEU A 116 8.21 -12.73 -15.27
CA LEU A 116 7.29 -11.62 -15.44
C LEU A 116 7.39 -11.04 -16.84
N SER A 117 6.33 -10.37 -17.28
CA SER A 117 6.37 -9.54 -18.49
C SER A 117 7.40 -8.42 -18.35
N VAL A 118 8.05 -8.09 -19.45
CA VAL A 118 8.90 -6.90 -19.53
C VAL A 118 7.98 -5.67 -19.51
N GLN A 119 8.22 -4.74 -18.60
CA GLN A 119 7.44 -3.53 -18.44
C GLN A 119 8.34 -2.30 -18.57
N VAL A 120 7.83 -1.28 -19.24
CA VAL A 120 8.44 0.04 -19.29
C VAL A 120 7.59 0.98 -18.43
N HIS A 121 8.23 1.68 -17.50
CA HIS A 121 7.55 2.63 -16.64
C HIS A 121 7.84 4.05 -17.12
N PRO A 122 6.84 4.75 -17.67
CA PRO A 122 7.00 6.12 -18.14
C PRO A 122 7.08 7.11 -16.97
N ASP A 123 7.55 8.32 -17.27
CA ASP A 123 7.42 9.48 -16.40
C ASP A 123 5.98 10.03 -16.37
N ASP A 124 5.75 11.02 -15.50
CA ASP A 124 4.43 11.64 -15.34
C ASP A 124 3.94 12.33 -16.62
N ASP A 125 4.84 12.99 -17.37
CA ASP A 125 4.45 13.76 -18.57
C ASP A 125 3.89 12.82 -19.64
N TYR A 126 4.54 11.68 -19.87
CA TYR A 126 4.05 10.67 -20.79
C TYR A 126 2.79 9.98 -20.27
N ALA A 127 2.82 9.48 -19.04
CA ALA A 127 1.76 8.68 -18.47
C ALA A 127 0.43 9.45 -18.33
N LEU A 128 0.48 10.68 -17.85
CA LEU A 128 -0.71 11.53 -17.72
C LEU A 128 -1.33 11.88 -19.08
N SER A 129 -0.47 12.12 -20.10
CA SER A 129 -0.95 12.51 -21.43
C SER A 129 -1.52 11.35 -22.27
N ARG A 130 -1.09 10.12 -22.02
CA ARG A 130 -1.40 8.95 -22.85
C ARG A 130 -2.28 7.93 -22.17
N GLU A 131 -2.06 7.71 -20.87
CA GLU A 131 -2.70 6.63 -20.13
C GLU A 131 -3.67 7.16 -19.05
N ASN A 132 -3.69 8.48 -18.82
CA ASN A 132 -4.44 9.10 -17.71
C ASN A 132 -4.04 8.52 -16.34
N GLU A 133 -2.78 8.11 -16.21
CA GLU A 133 -2.18 7.58 -14.99
C GLU A 133 -0.92 8.37 -14.63
N TYR A 134 -0.47 8.28 -13.38
CA TYR A 134 0.83 8.82 -13.00
C TYR A 134 1.95 7.92 -13.52
N GLY A 135 3.10 8.51 -13.79
CA GLY A 135 4.33 7.79 -14.03
C GLY A 135 4.67 6.90 -12.83
N LYS A 136 5.46 5.86 -13.07
CA LYS A 136 5.76 4.86 -12.05
C LYS A 136 7.25 4.83 -11.72
N ASN A 137 7.61 5.33 -10.54
CA ASN A 137 8.91 5.06 -9.94
C ASN A 137 8.82 3.78 -9.11
N GLU A 138 9.65 2.81 -9.40
CA GLU A 138 9.61 1.50 -8.77
C GLU A 138 10.94 1.17 -8.09
N MET A 139 10.86 0.55 -6.92
CA MET A 139 11.99 0.01 -6.18
C MET A 139 11.70 -1.45 -5.84
N TRP A 140 12.69 -2.29 -6.02
CA TRP A 140 12.63 -3.70 -5.66
C TRP A 140 13.57 -4.01 -4.51
N TYR A 141 13.07 -4.79 -3.55
CA TYR A 141 13.86 -5.39 -2.49
C TYR A 141 13.68 -6.90 -2.54
N VAL A 142 14.76 -7.64 -2.80
CA VAL A 142 14.73 -9.10 -2.94
C VAL A 142 14.75 -9.72 -1.55
N LEU A 143 13.69 -10.44 -1.19
CA LEU A 143 13.56 -11.18 0.07
C LEU A 143 14.21 -12.57 -0.03
N GLU A 144 13.93 -13.28 -1.11
CA GLU A 144 14.47 -14.61 -1.43
C GLU A 144 14.61 -14.79 -2.94
N HIS A 145 15.46 -15.69 -3.35
CA HIS A 145 15.64 -16.05 -4.75
C HIS A 145 16.04 -17.51 -4.91
N GLU A 146 15.69 -18.10 -6.05
CA GLU A 146 16.21 -19.38 -6.49
C GLU A 146 17.57 -19.20 -7.16
N GLU A 147 18.36 -20.30 -7.26
CA GLU A 147 19.60 -20.30 -8.01
C GLU A 147 19.32 -19.96 -9.48
N GLY A 148 20.09 -19.02 -10.02
CA GLY A 148 19.92 -18.55 -11.40
C GLY A 148 18.78 -17.54 -11.61
N ALA A 149 18.03 -17.17 -10.58
CA ALA A 149 17.06 -16.09 -10.67
C ALA A 149 17.74 -14.75 -10.96
N GLY A 150 17.06 -13.88 -11.70
CA GLY A 150 17.60 -12.58 -12.08
C GLY A 150 16.52 -11.52 -12.28
N ILE A 151 16.91 -10.27 -12.10
CA ILE A 151 16.08 -9.11 -12.42
C ILE A 151 16.72 -8.37 -13.60
N LYS A 152 15.92 -8.09 -14.62
CA LYS A 152 16.34 -7.23 -15.72
C LYS A 152 15.97 -5.79 -15.37
N CYS A 153 16.96 -4.92 -15.29
CA CYS A 153 16.79 -3.52 -14.91
C CYS A 153 17.58 -2.64 -15.87
N GLY A 154 16.93 -1.62 -16.39
CA GLY A 154 17.52 -0.69 -17.35
C GLY A 154 17.59 -1.25 -18.78
N PHE A 155 18.21 -0.45 -19.67
CA PHE A 155 18.40 -0.76 -21.09
C PHE A 155 19.86 -0.58 -21.46
#